data_70299fdf85231687ac6793824b192312
#
_entry.id   70299fdf85231687ac6793824b192312
#
_cell.length_a   1.000
_cell.length_b   1.000
_cell.length_c   1.000
_cell.angle_alpha   90.00
_cell.angle_beta   90.00
_cell.angle_gamma   90.00
#
_symmetry.space_group_name_H-M   'P 1'
#
loop_
_entity.id
_entity.type
_entity.pdbx_description
1 polymer ?
#
loop_
_entity_poly.entity_id
_entity_poly.type
_entity_poly.pdbx_seq_one_letter_code
_entity_poly.pdbx_strand_id
1 'polypeptide(L)'
;MNDSNTSPPRADLESSALCSETQPDVSEAWALIREEAARVRAREERLALLIDDVFLTRDSLASSVAARLSRKLAREDLGADEISSLLQEIFQAHPALIASMTSDLIAINDRDPACLSLMHPLLHYKGFMAISTYRVSHQLWTNGRRDLAFYFQSLSSEIFGVDIHPAARLGCGIFLDHATSLVIGETSIVEDHVSILHEVTLGGTGKSSGERHPIVRSGVMIGAGSKILGRVEIGQGAKIGAGSVVLDDVAPHKTVAGVPAIVVGTSPSENPASAMDQSLYCSGI
;
A
#
# COMPACT_ATOMS: atom_id res chain seq x y z
N MET A 1 3.27 0.99 -47.13
CA MET A 1 3.45 -0.34 -46.58
C MET A 1 3.03 -0.22 -45.12
N ASN A 2 1.89 -0.81 -44.80
CA ASN A 2 1.24 -0.72 -43.49
C ASN A 2 1.89 -1.79 -42.60
N ASP A 3 2.57 -1.37 -41.55
CA ASP A 3 2.88 -2.26 -40.44
C ASP A 3 1.86 -2.00 -39.31
N SER A 4 0.82 -2.82 -39.33
CA SER A 4 -0.16 -2.92 -38.23
C SER A 4 0.46 -3.74 -37.11
N ASN A 5 1.13 -3.07 -36.19
CA ASN A 5 1.55 -3.66 -34.92
C ASN A 5 0.36 -3.59 -33.95
N THR A 6 -0.59 -4.51 -34.07
CA THR A 6 -1.66 -4.71 -33.09
C THR A 6 -1.17 -5.65 -32.01
N SER A 7 -0.70 -5.08 -30.90
CA SER A 7 -0.52 -5.85 -29.67
C SER A 7 -1.86 -6.48 -29.26
N PRO A 8 -1.88 -7.73 -28.75
CA PRO A 8 -3.10 -8.37 -28.31
C PRO A 8 -3.76 -7.58 -27.18
N PRO A 9 -5.11 -7.61 -27.05
CA PRO A 9 -5.81 -6.92 -25.98
C PRO A 9 -5.32 -7.45 -24.62
N ARG A 10 -4.89 -6.53 -23.75
CA ARG A 10 -4.52 -6.83 -22.37
C ARG A 10 -5.78 -7.31 -21.64
N ALA A 11 -5.72 -8.51 -21.05
CA ALA A 11 -6.84 -9.08 -20.31
C ALA A 11 -7.31 -8.12 -19.21
N ASP A 12 -8.59 -7.81 -19.22
CA ASP A 12 -9.25 -7.08 -18.16
C ASP A 12 -9.17 -7.93 -16.87
N LEU A 13 -8.34 -7.50 -15.93
CA LEU A 13 -8.28 -8.10 -14.61
C LEU A 13 -9.55 -7.69 -13.85
N GLU A 14 -10.48 -8.63 -13.72
CA GLU A 14 -11.64 -8.45 -12.85
C GLU A 14 -11.16 -8.19 -11.41
N SER A 15 -11.83 -7.27 -10.74
CA SER A 15 -11.52 -6.79 -9.37
C SER A 15 -11.45 -7.90 -8.30
N SER A 16 -11.92 -9.12 -8.61
CA SER A 16 -11.96 -10.27 -7.70
C SER A 16 -10.67 -11.10 -7.63
N ALA A 17 -9.68 -10.82 -8.49
CA ALA A 17 -8.45 -11.61 -8.60
C ALA A 17 -7.26 -11.06 -7.78
N LEU A 18 -7.38 -9.86 -7.19
CA LEU A 18 -6.37 -9.31 -6.31
C LEU A 18 -6.56 -9.89 -4.90
N CYS A 19 -5.54 -10.41 -4.27
CA CYS A 19 -5.51 -11.20 -3.04
C CYS A 19 -5.77 -12.71 -3.27
N SER A 20 -4.85 -13.38 -3.97
CA SER A 20 -5.01 -14.79 -4.38
C SER A 20 -4.42 -15.82 -3.40
N GLU A 21 -3.72 -15.40 -2.35
CA GLU A 21 -3.06 -16.31 -1.41
C GLU A 21 -3.91 -16.62 -0.17
N THR A 22 -3.49 -17.65 0.59
CA THR A 22 -4.07 -18.03 1.88
C THR A 22 -4.23 -16.80 2.76
N GLN A 23 -5.45 -16.45 3.11
CA GLN A 23 -5.71 -15.29 3.96
C GLN A 23 -4.98 -15.45 5.30
N PRO A 24 -4.34 -14.38 5.83
CA PRO A 24 -3.63 -14.45 7.09
C PRO A 24 -4.60 -14.75 8.24
N ASP A 25 -4.11 -15.41 9.27
CA ASP A 25 -4.89 -15.59 10.50
C ASP A 25 -4.97 -14.25 11.25
N VAL A 26 -6.08 -13.56 11.01
CA VAL A 26 -6.39 -12.27 11.66
C VAL A 26 -6.45 -12.41 13.18
N SER A 27 -6.91 -13.56 13.68
CA SER A 27 -7.06 -13.80 15.13
C SER A 27 -5.70 -13.98 15.81
N GLU A 28 -4.79 -14.70 15.16
CA GLU A 28 -3.40 -14.85 15.62
C GLU A 28 -2.67 -13.51 15.63
N ALA A 29 -2.74 -12.77 14.53
CA ALA A 29 -2.13 -11.43 14.45
C ALA A 29 -2.68 -10.49 15.54
N TRP A 30 -3.98 -10.52 15.78
CA TRP A 30 -4.59 -9.72 16.84
C TRP A 30 -4.14 -10.13 18.24
N ALA A 31 -4.00 -11.41 18.53
CA ALA A 31 -3.50 -11.91 19.81
C ALA A 31 -2.08 -11.41 20.09
N LEU A 32 -1.19 -11.49 19.09
CA LEU A 32 0.19 -10.99 19.18
C LEU A 32 0.25 -9.47 19.42
N ILE A 33 -0.57 -8.71 18.70
CA ILE A 33 -0.67 -7.25 18.88
C ILE A 33 -1.12 -6.89 20.30
N ARG A 34 -2.15 -7.57 20.84
CA ARG A 34 -2.63 -7.33 22.19
C ARG A 34 -1.62 -7.66 23.28
N GLU A 35 -0.90 -8.76 23.10
CA GLU A 35 0.17 -9.15 24.04
C GLU A 35 1.28 -8.09 24.10
N GLU A 36 1.73 -7.60 22.94
CA GLU A 36 2.71 -6.53 22.91
C GLU A 36 2.18 -5.20 23.47
N ALA A 37 0.92 -4.86 23.16
CA ALA A 37 0.25 -3.69 23.71
C ALA A 37 0.24 -3.72 25.24
N ALA A 38 -0.08 -4.87 25.84
CA ALA A 38 -0.05 -5.05 27.29
C ALA A 38 1.37 -4.85 27.87
N ARG A 39 2.40 -5.37 27.19
CA ARG A 39 3.81 -5.15 27.59
C ARG A 39 4.21 -3.68 27.54
N VAL A 40 3.84 -2.98 26.45
CA VAL A 40 4.11 -1.54 26.31
C VAL A 40 3.35 -0.73 27.35
N ARG A 41 2.07 -1.07 27.59
CA ARG A 41 1.24 -0.42 28.63
C ARG A 41 1.88 -0.51 30.03
N ALA A 42 2.48 -1.66 30.35
CA ALA A 42 3.09 -1.88 31.66
C ALA A 42 4.40 -1.12 31.88
N ARG A 43 5.17 -0.87 30.80
CA ARG A 43 6.47 -0.19 30.90
C ARG A 43 6.43 1.30 30.60
N GLU A 44 5.37 1.79 29.92
CA GLU A 44 5.27 3.18 29.44
C GLU A 44 3.96 3.84 29.84
N GLU A 45 3.91 4.31 31.08
CA GLU A 45 2.70 4.90 31.68
C GLU A 45 2.14 6.08 30.87
N ARG A 46 2.99 6.88 30.22
CA ARG A 46 2.57 8.04 29.42
C ARG A 46 1.80 7.67 28.17
N LEU A 47 1.97 6.45 27.68
CA LEU A 47 1.22 5.92 26.55
C LEU A 47 -0.05 5.16 26.97
N ALA A 48 -0.30 5.02 28.26
CA ALA A 48 -1.36 4.18 28.79
C ALA A 48 -2.72 4.44 28.14
N LEU A 49 -3.17 5.71 28.11
CA LEU A 49 -4.46 6.07 27.52
C LEU A 49 -4.55 5.75 26.03
N LEU A 50 -3.45 5.89 25.29
CA LEU A 50 -3.40 5.56 23.87
C LEU A 50 -3.47 4.05 23.66
N ILE A 51 -2.70 3.29 24.41
CA ILE A 51 -2.66 1.82 24.32
C ILE A 51 -3.97 1.21 24.75
N ASP A 52 -4.55 1.68 25.86
CA ASP A 52 -5.84 1.23 26.35
C ASP A 52 -6.92 1.48 25.29
N ASP A 53 -7.00 2.71 24.75
CA ASP A 53 -8.04 3.07 23.78
C ASP A 53 -7.87 2.36 22.42
N VAL A 54 -6.65 2.21 21.91
CA VAL A 54 -6.43 1.60 20.59
C VAL A 54 -6.45 0.08 20.62
N PHE A 55 -5.99 -0.56 21.72
CA PHE A 55 -5.78 -2.01 21.75
C PHE A 55 -6.53 -2.73 22.87
N LEU A 56 -6.33 -2.33 24.15
CA LEU A 56 -6.70 -3.19 25.26
C LEU A 56 -8.22 -3.20 25.54
N THR A 57 -8.91 -2.10 25.21
CA THR A 57 -10.37 -2.01 25.30
C THR A 57 -11.09 -2.48 24.05
N ARG A 58 -10.34 -2.90 23.01
CA ARG A 58 -10.91 -3.38 21.75
C ARG A 58 -11.02 -4.90 21.75
N ASP A 59 -12.06 -5.41 21.10
CA ASP A 59 -12.38 -6.83 21.00
C ASP A 59 -11.78 -7.49 19.73
N SER A 60 -11.41 -6.70 18.73
CA SER A 60 -10.96 -7.19 17.44
C SER A 60 -9.93 -6.25 16.78
N LEU A 61 -9.15 -6.78 15.81
CA LEU A 61 -8.27 -5.96 14.99
C LEU A 61 -9.06 -4.88 14.24
N ALA A 62 -10.26 -5.20 13.77
CA ALA A 62 -11.14 -4.26 13.09
C ALA A 62 -11.45 -3.02 13.95
N SER A 63 -11.88 -3.26 15.20
CA SER A 63 -12.19 -2.18 16.14
C SER A 63 -10.93 -1.38 16.54
N SER A 64 -9.77 -2.04 16.61
CA SER A 64 -8.47 -1.40 16.86
C SER A 64 -8.03 -0.49 15.71
N VAL A 65 -8.11 -0.98 14.47
CA VAL A 65 -7.81 -0.18 13.26
C VAL A 65 -8.77 1.02 13.18
N ALA A 66 -10.07 0.80 13.40
CA ALA A 66 -11.05 1.89 13.42
C ALA A 66 -10.71 2.95 14.47
N ALA A 67 -10.39 2.54 15.69
CA ALA A 67 -10.00 3.46 16.76
C ALA A 67 -8.72 4.24 16.42
N ARG A 68 -7.73 3.58 15.82
CA ARG A 68 -6.48 4.25 15.45
C ARG A 68 -6.65 5.24 14.32
N LEU A 69 -7.36 4.85 13.25
CA LEU A 69 -7.60 5.72 12.10
C LEU A 69 -8.48 6.91 12.48
N SER A 70 -9.57 6.69 13.21
CA SER A 70 -10.46 7.78 13.63
C SER A 70 -9.74 8.86 14.43
N ARG A 71 -8.84 8.49 15.35
CA ARG A 71 -8.00 9.44 16.10
C ARG A 71 -7.04 10.24 15.21
N LYS A 72 -6.63 9.72 14.07
CA LYS A 72 -5.72 10.40 13.14
C LYS A 72 -6.45 11.27 12.12
N LEU A 73 -7.60 10.79 11.65
CA LEU A 73 -8.33 11.40 10.55
C LEU A 73 -9.38 12.42 11.00
N ALA A 74 -9.73 12.46 12.29
CA ALA A 74 -10.74 13.40 12.83
C ALA A 74 -10.42 14.85 12.54
N ARG A 75 -11.46 15.59 12.13
CA ARG A 75 -11.47 17.05 11.91
C ARG A 75 -12.74 17.65 12.54
N GLU A 76 -12.86 18.97 12.47
CA GLU A 76 -14.04 19.69 12.98
C GLU A 76 -15.32 19.27 12.23
N ASP A 77 -15.20 18.99 10.93
CA ASP A 77 -16.35 18.62 10.05
C ASP A 77 -16.78 17.17 10.23
N LEU A 78 -15.88 16.27 10.66
CA LEU A 78 -16.15 14.84 10.88
C LEU A 78 -15.33 14.33 12.06
N GLY A 79 -16.00 14.14 13.19
CA GLY A 79 -15.39 13.80 14.46
C GLY A 79 -14.91 12.35 14.54
N ALA A 80 -14.08 12.06 15.57
CA ALA A 80 -13.50 10.72 15.75
C ALA A 80 -14.57 9.63 15.93
N ASP A 81 -15.64 9.92 16.65
CA ASP A 81 -16.71 8.96 16.92
C ASP A 81 -17.49 8.62 15.63
N GLU A 82 -17.76 9.63 14.79
CA GLU A 82 -18.45 9.44 13.51
C GLU A 82 -17.59 8.64 12.53
N ILE A 83 -16.29 8.96 12.45
CA ILE A 83 -15.34 8.17 11.63
C ILE A 83 -15.26 6.73 12.17
N SER A 84 -15.15 6.55 13.48
CA SER A 84 -15.06 5.22 14.09
C SER A 84 -16.30 4.38 13.77
N SER A 85 -17.51 4.94 13.91
CA SER A 85 -18.76 4.26 13.55
C SER A 85 -18.79 3.86 12.08
N LEU A 86 -18.46 4.79 11.18
CA LEU A 86 -18.39 4.54 9.74
C LEU A 86 -17.41 3.41 9.40
N LEU A 87 -16.22 3.42 9.99
CA LEU A 87 -15.21 2.39 9.75
C LEU A 87 -15.68 1.02 10.25
N GLN A 88 -16.31 0.95 11.41
CA GLN A 88 -16.85 -0.31 11.96
C GLN A 88 -17.96 -0.86 11.05
N GLU A 89 -18.88 -0.03 10.58
CA GLU A 89 -19.90 -0.43 9.60
C GLU A 89 -19.29 -1.02 8.32
N ILE A 90 -18.27 -0.34 7.76
CA ILE A 90 -17.58 -0.80 6.56
C ILE A 90 -16.86 -2.14 6.82
N PHE A 91 -16.14 -2.29 7.92
CA PHE A 91 -15.39 -3.51 8.24
C PHE A 91 -16.31 -4.68 8.55
N GLN A 92 -17.47 -4.42 9.17
CA GLN A 92 -18.49 -5.45 9.39
C GLN A 92 -19.11 -5.94 8.07
N ALA A 93 -19.41 -5.02 7.16
CA ALA A 93 -19.96 -5.33 5.85
C ALA A 93 -18.93 -5.99 4.90
N HIS A 94 -17.64 -5.68 5.08
CA HIS A 94 -16.55 -6.10 4.19
C HIS A 94 -15.35 -6.63 4.99
N PRO A 95 -15.46 -7.81 5.63
CA PRO A 95 -14.40 -8.35 6.50
C PRO A 95 -13.08 -8.66 5.75
N ALA A 96 -13.12 -8.85 4.42
CA ALA A 96 -11.94 -9.01 3.58
C ALA A 96 -10.98 -7.81 3.65
N LEU A 97 -11.46 -6.61 3.97
CA LEU A 97 -10.59 -5.45 4.18
C LEU A 97 -9.63 -5.65 5.34
N ILE A 98 -10.10 -6.25 6.43
CA ILE A 98 -9.25 -6.53 7.61
C ILE A 98 -8.23 -7.61 7.27
N ALA A 99 -8.59 -8.63 6.50
CA ALA A 99 -7.63 -9.63 6.02
C ALA A 99 -6.53 -8.98 5.16
N SER A 100 -6.89 -8.08 4.23
CA SER A 100 -5.92 -7.34 3.43
C SER A 100 -5.01 -6.44 4.29
N MET A 101 -5.56 -5.73 5.27
CA MET A 101 -4.78 -4.91 6.21
C MET A 101 -3.85 -5.78 7.08
N THR A 102 -4.28 -6.98 7.45
CA THR A 102 -3.44 -7.95 8.17
C THR A 102 -2.29 -8.43 7.31
N SER A 103 -2.53 -8.72 6.02
CA SER A 103 -1.46 -9.04 5.07
C SER A 103 -0.44 -7.90 4.94
N ASP A 104 -0.91 -6.64 4.92
CA ASP A 104 -0.02 -5.48 4.87
C ASP A 104 0.82 -5.36 6.17
N LEU A 105 0.21 -5.60 7.35
CA LEU A 105 0.93 -5.60 8.63
C LEU A 105 2.03 -6.66 8.67
N ILE A 106 1.72 -7.88 8.22
CA ILE A 106 2.68 -9.00 8.16
C ILE A 106 3.80 -8.65 7.17
N ALA A 107 3.46 -8.12 5.99
CA ALA A 107 4.45 -7.71 5.01
C ALA A 107 5.42 -6.66 5.55
N ILE A 108 4.95 -5.70 6.33
CA ILE A 108 5.79 -4.70 6.99
C ILE A 108 6.70 -5.38 8.03
N ASN A 109 6.12 -6.21 8.90
CA ASN A 109 6.88 -6.89 9.95
C ASN A 109 8.01 -7.78 9.39
N ASP A 110 7.75 -8.45 8.28
CA ASP A 110 8.70 -9.38 7.67
C ASP A 110 9.79 -8.68 6.86
N ARG A 111 9.50 -7.46 6.32
CA ARG A 111 10.37 -6.76 5.36
C ARG A 111 11.13 -5.59 5.95
N ASP A 112 10.62 -4.98 7.02
CA ASP A 112 11.27 -3.84 7.68
C ASP A 112 12.09 -4.33 8.88
N PRO A 113 13.43 -4.32 8.79
CA PRO A 113 14.30 -4.73 9.92
C PRO A 113 14.15 -3.82 11.15
N ALA A 114 13.57 -2.63 11.02
CA ALA A 114 13.28 -1.73 12.14
C ALA A 114 11.94 -2.04 12.82
N CYS A 115 11.11 -2.89 12.22
CA CYS A 115 9.82 -3.29 12.78
C CYS A 115 10.03 -4.31 13.90
N LEU A 116 9.68 -3.95 15.13
CA LEU A 116 9.90 -4.80 16.29
C LEU A 116 8.70 -5.71 16.63
N SER A 117 7.51 -5.38 16.13
CA SER A 117 6.28 -6.16 16.33
C SER A 117 5.16 -5.67 15.41
N LEU A 118 4.11 -6.49 15.21
CA LEU A 118 2.91 -6.13 14.44
C LEU A 118 2.15 -4.92 15.01
N MET A 119 2.33 -4.59 16.28
CA MET A 119 1.72 -3.41 16.90
C MET A 119 2.32 -2.11 16.37
N HIS A 120 3.63 -2.07 16.07
CA HIS A 120 4.32 -0.84 15.69
C HIS A 120 3.79 -0.21 14.40
N PRO A 121 3.59 -0.95 13.29
CA PRO A 121 3.01 -0.38 12.08
C PRO A 121 1.62 0.21 12.32
N LEU A 122 0.77 -0.50 13.04
CA LEU A 122 -0.59 -0.05 13.35
C LEU A 122 -0.58 1.23 14.20
N LEU A 123 0.36 1.37 15.13
CA LEU A 123 0.41 2.50 16.05
C LEU A 123 1.16 3.70 15.48
N HIS A 124 2.26 3.48 14.74
CA HIS A 124 3.23 4.51 14.43
C HIS A 124 3.50 4.72 12.93
N TYR A 125 3.37 3.69 12.08
CA TYR A 125 3.81 3.78 10.70
C TYR A 125 2.74 4.43 9.83
N LYS A 126 3.06 5.60 9.31
CA LYS A 126 2.12 6.35 8.47
C LYS A 126 1.80 5.64 7.14
N GLY A 127 2.73 4.84 6.60
CA GLY A 127 2.49 4.03 5.40
C GLY A 127 1.36 3.03 5.61
N PHE A 128 1.34 2.33 6.75
CA PHE A 128 0.24 1.44 7.10
C PHE A 128 -1.09 2.20 7.29
N MET A 129 -1.05 3.32 7.99
CA MET A 129 -2.26 4.14 8.19
C MET A 129 -2.80 4.69 6.86
N ALA A 130 -1.92 5.08 5.96
CA ALA A 130 -2.29 5.58 4.64
C ALA A 130 -2.93 4.51 3.75
N ILE A 131 -2.32 3.31 3.65
CA ILE A 131 -2.90 2.23 2.85
C ILE A 131 -4.22 1.73 3.45
N SER A 132 -4.33 1.68 4.77
CA SER A 132 -5.59 1.34 5.45
C SER A 132 -6.68 2.38 5.16
N THR A 133 -6.34 3.67 5.15
CA THR A 133 -7.26 4.75 4.77
C THR A 133 -7.67 4.62 3.30
N TYR A 134 -6.72 4.30 2.40
CA TYR A 134 -7.02 4.03 1.00
C TYR A 134 -7.98 2.85 0.85
N ARG A 135 -7.80 1.73 1.55
CA ARG A 135 -8.70 0.57 1.47
C ARG A 135 -10.16 0.93 1.81
N VAL A 136 -10.33 1.78 2.84
CA VAL A 136 -11.65 2.34 3.18
C VAL A 136 -12.17 3.25 2.07
N SER A 137 -11.34 4.17 1.59
CA SER A 137 -11.68 5.10 0.51
C SER A 137 -12.06 4.35 -0.78
N HIS A 138 -11.33 3.30 -1.14
CA HIS A 138 -11.64 2.44 -2.28
C HIS A 138 -12.99 1.72 -2.12
N GLN A 139 -13.28 1.21 -0.92
CA GLN A 139 -14.58 0.58 -0.64
C GLN A 139 -15.74 1.57 -0.74
N LEU A 140 -15.56 2.79 -0.23
CA LEU A 140 -16.54 3.86 -0.38
C LEU A 140 -16.74 4.22 -1.86
N TRP A 141 -15.67 4.30 -2.63
CA TRP A 141 -15.72 4.54 -4.08
C TRP A 141 -16.51 3.46 -4.80
N THR A 142 -16.24 2.20 -4.52
CA THR A 142 -16.94 1.03 -5.11
C THR A 142 -18.41 1.02 -4.74
N ASN A 143 -18.77 1.47 -3.53
CA ASN A 143 -20.15 1.61 -3.06
C ASN A 143 -20.85 2.88 -3.61
N GLY A 144 -20.21 3.65 -4.52
CA GLY A 144 -20.78 4.86 -5.10
C GLY A 144 -20.70 6.11 -4.21
N ARG A 145 -20.13 6.03 -3.01
CA ARG A 145 -19.98 7.15 -2.07
C ARG A 145 -18.73 7.97 -2.41
N ARG A 146 -18.67 8.50 -3.63
CA ARG A 146 -17.46 9.09 -4.22
C ARG A 146 -16.94 10.32 -3.48
N ASP A 147 -17.83 11.22 -3.05
CA ASP A 147 -17.43 12.44 -2.35
C ASP A 147 -16.76 12.12 -1.02
N LEU A 148 -17.28 11.13 -0.29
CA LEU A 148 -16.68 10.66 0.95
C LEU A 148 -15.36 9.92 0.70
N ALA A 149 -15.25 9.17 -0.40
CA ALA A 149 -14.00 8.55 -0.81
C ALA A 149 -12.91 9.60 -1.07
N PHE A 150 -13.22 10.68 -1.78
CA PHE A 150 -12.31 11.81 -1.98
C PHE A 150 -11.97 12.54 -0.68
N TYR A 151 -12.92 12.67 0.23
CA TYR A 151 -12.65 13.25 1.54
C TYR A 151 -11.57 12.46 2.30
N PHE A 152 -11.67 11.13 2.36
CA PHE A 152 -10.64 10.29 2.97
C PHE A 152 -9.30 10.32 2.23
N GLN A 153 -9.30 10.37 0.89
CA GLN A 153 -8.08 10.60 0.10
C GLN A 153 -7.41 11.92 0.48
N SER A 154 -8.18 13.00 0.53
CA SER A 154 -7.67 14.33 0.93
C SER A 154 -7.05 14.32 2.32
N LEU A 155 -7.72 13.71 3.30
CA LEU A 155 -7.19 13.54 4.65
C LEU A 155 -5.88 12.74 4.67
N SER A 156 -5.80 11.65 3.90
CA SER A 156 -4.58 10.84 3.78
C SER A 156 -3.42 11.66 3.20
N SER A 157 -3.69 12.43 2.16
CA SER A 157 -2.71 13.33 1.53
C SER A 157 -2.21 14.39 2.51
N GLU A 158 -3.12 15.04 3.24
CA GLU A 158 -2.78 16.07 4.22
C GLU A 158 -1.99 15.52 5.42
N ILE A 159 -2.46 14.41 6.01
CA ILE A 159 -1.95 13.91 7.30
C ILE A 159 -0.72 13.04 7.13
N PHE A 160 -0.75 12.16 6.12
CA PHE A 160 0.31 11.17 5.91
C PHE A 160 1.26 11.54 4.77
N GLY A 161 0.93 12.54 3.96
CA GLY A 161 1.69 12.88 2.75
C GLY A 161 1.60 11.78 1.69
N VAL A 162 0.47 11.07 1.62
CA VAL A 162 0.22 9.91 0.74
C VAL A 162 -1.07 10.12 -0.01
N ASP A 163 -0.96 10.25 -1.32
CA ASP A 163 -2.08 10.49 -2.24
C ASP A 163 -2.32 9.25 -3.10
N ILE A 164 -3.29 8.42 -2.71
CA ILE A 164 -3.72 7.25 -3.48
C ILE A 164 -5.15 7.50 -3.94
N HIS A 165 -5.37 7.56 -5.26
CA HIS A 165 -6.71 7.78 -5.79
C HIS A 165 -7.65 6.62 -5.43
N PRO A 166 -8.91 6.88 -4.98
CA PRO A 166 -9.83 5.83 -4.55
C PRO A 166 -10.17 4.77 -5.60
N ALA A 167 -10.10 5.13 -6.89
CA ALA A 167 -10.34 4.20 -7.98
C ALA A 167 -9.14 3.32 -8.32
N ALA A 168 -7.93 3.61 -7.84
CA ALA A 168 -6.77 2.76 -8.03
C ALA A 168 -7.04 1.35 -7.46
N ARG A 169 -6.41 0.33 -8.01
CA ARG A 169 -6.59 -1.07 -7.58
C ARG A 169 -5.31 -1.59 -6.97
N LEU A 170 -5.31 -1.82 -5.66
CA LEU A 170 -4.18 -2.36 -4.93
C LEU A 170 -4.54 -3.73 -4.33
N GLY A 171 -3.65 -4.69 -4.52
CA GLY A 171 -3.71 -6.01 -3.91
C GLY A 171 -3.41 -6.01 -2.41
N CYS A 172 -2.93 -7.12 -1.87
CA CYS A 172 -2.60 -7.28 -0.46
C CYS A 172 -1.11 -7.58 -0.23
N GLY A 173 -0.68 -7.51 1.02
CA GLY A 173 0.74 -7.63 1.35
C GLY A 173 1.59 -6.47 0.81
N ILE A 174 1.01 -5.28 0.70
CA ILE A 174 1.68 -4.09 0.20
C ILE A 174 2.43 -3.40 1.34
N PHE A 175 3.72 -3.15 1.12
CA PHE A 175 4.54 -2.38 2.03
C PHE A 175 4.82 -0.98 1.48
N LEU A 176 4.28 0.05 2.13
CA LEU A 176 4.59 1.45 1.87
C LEU A 176 5.65 1.93 2.87
N ASP A 177 6.92 1.88 2.47
CA ASP A 177 8.03 2.23 3.33
C ASP A 177 8.24 3.75 3.40
N HIS A 178 8.22 4.30 4.65
CA HIS A 178 8.21 5.74 4.95
C HIS A 178 7.06 6.52 4.28
N ALA A 179 6.68 6.19 3.08
CA ALA A 179 5.54 6.62 2.28
C ALA A 179 5.41 8.14 2.01
N THR A 180 6.28 9.00 2.54
CA THR A 180 6.21 10.45 2.31
C THR A 180 6.20 10.78 0.82
N SER A 181 5.27 11.65 0.38
CA SER A 181 5.14 12.11 -1.01
C SER A 181 4.90 11.00 -2.03
N LEU A 182 4.25 9.90 -1.60
CA LEU A 182 3.80 8.84 -2.49
C LEU A 182 2.53 9.29 -3.22
N VAL A 183 2.49 9.10 -4.54
CA VAL A 183 1.31 9.37 -5.38
C VAL A 183 0.98 8.14 -6.22
N ILE A 184 -0.26 7.67 -6.15
CA ILE A 184 -0.79 6.57 -6.98
C ILE A 184 -2.04 7.05 -7.71
N GLY A 185 -1.96 7.17 -9.03
CA GLY A 185 -3.02 7.73 -9.86
C GLY A 185 -4.20 6.79 -10.09
N GLU A 186 -5.31 7.34 -10.57
CA GLU A 186 -6.65 6.77 -10.68
C GLU A 186 -6.71 5.36 -11.28
N THR A 187 -6.02 5.11 -12.38
CA THR A 187 -6.11 3.84 -13.13
C THR A 187 -4.90 2.92 -12.90
N SER A 188 -4.12 3.20 -11.84
CA SER A 188 -3.01 2.34 -11.43
C SER A 188 -3.51 0.98 -10.95
N ILE A 189 -2.74 -0.05 -11.27
CA ILE A 189 -2.91 -1.39 -10.74
C ILE A 189 -1.62 -1.77 -10.02
N VAL A 190 -1.72 -2.17 -8.77
CA VAL A 190 -0.61 -2.69 -7.99
C VAL A 190 -1.04 -4.06 -7.47
N GLU A 191 -0.40 -5.12 -7.96
CA GLU A 191 -0.70 -6.49 -7.54
C GLU A 191 -0.14 -6.79 -6.15
N ASP A 192 -0.28 -8.05 -5.70
CA ASP A 192 0.08 -8.47 -4.36
C ASP A 192 1.59 -8.40 -4.08
N HIS A 193 1.94 -8.27 -2.82
CA HIS A 193 3.32 -8.36 -2.32
C HIS A 193 4.31 -7.35 -2.92
N VAL A 194 3.84 -6.15 -3.26
CA VAL A 194 4.69 -5.06 -3.76
C VAL A 194 5.24 -4.23 -2.60
N SER A 195 6.51 -3.81 -2.71
CA SER A 195 7.13 -2.85 -1.78
C SER A 195 7.42 -1.54 -2.50
N ILE A 196 6.94 -0.43 -1.94
CA ILE A 196 7.05 0.92 -2.51
C ILE A 196 7.66 1.85 -1.46
N LEU A 197 8.80 2.49 -1.80
CA LEU A 197 9.44 3.44 -0.92
C LEU A 197 8.82 4.86 -1.08
N HIS A 198 9.31 5.80 -0.28
CA HIS A 198 8.85 7.19 -0.29
C HIS A 198 9.12 7.90 -1.62
N GLU A 199 8.40 9.01 -1.87
CA GLU A 199 8.52 9.88 -3.05
C GLU A 199 8.27 9.17 -4.41
N VAL A 200 7.65 7.97 -4.40
CA VAL A 200 7.31 7.27 -5.63
C VAL A 200 6.05 7.88 -6.25
N THR A 201 6.03 7.97 -7.58
CA THR A 201 4.86 8.40 -8.34
C THR A 201 4.49 7.35 -9.38
N LEU A 202 3.27 6.81 -9.29
CA LEU A 202 2.63 6.06 -10.36
C LEU A 202 1.67 7.01 -11.10
N GLY A 203 2.19 7.70 -12.10
CA GLY A 203 1.54 8.84 -12.75
C GLY A 203 1.12 8.57 -14.19
N GLY A 204 0.17 9.38 -14.67
CA GLY A 204 -0.15 9.46 -16.10
C GLY A 204 0.73 10.47 -16.83
N THR A 205 0.72 10.44 -18.18
CA THR A 205 1.43 11.41 -19.01
C THR A 205 0.65 12.71 -19.25
N GLY A 206 -0.58 12.81 -18.71
CA GLY A 206 -1.42 14.00 -18.85
C GLY A 206 -2.11 14.18 -20.21
N LYS A 207 -1.89 13.28 -21.18
CA LYS A 207 -2.37 13.45 -22.58
C LYS A 207 -3.58 12.60 -22.93
N SER A 208 -3.98 11.65 -22.12
CA SER A 208 -5.07 10.71 -22.40
C SER A 208 -6.06 10.64 -21.26
N SER A 209 -7.34 10.41 -21.58
CA SER A 209 -8.38 9.95 -20.67
C SER A 209 -8.41 8.40 -20.67
N GLY A 210 -8.98 7.80 -19.62
CA GLY A 210 -9.07 6.35 -19.49
C GLY A 210 -7.82 5.73 -18.82
N GLU A 211 -7.48 4.53 -19.22
CA GLU A 211 -6.36 3.75 -18.67
C GLU A 211 -5.01 4.41 -19.00
N ARG A 212 -4.41 5.13 -18.04
CA ARG A 212 -3.25 6.00 -18.27
C ARG A 212 -2.16 5.89 -17.21
N HIS A 213 -2.37 5.07 -16.18
CA HIS A 213 -1.43 4.90 -15.07
C HIS A 213 -0.79 3.50 -15.12
N PRO A 214 0.37 3.31 -14.44
CA PRO A 214 1.12 2.07 -14.48
C PRO A 214 0.38 0.84 -13.97
N ILE A 215 0.84 -0.33 -14.46
CA ILE A 215 0.54 -1.64 -13.88
C ILE A 215 1.81 -2.16 -13.21
N VAL A 216 1.74 -2.44 -11.91
CA VAL A 216 2.84 -3.00 -11.13
C VAL A 216 2.46 -4.44 -10.75
N ARG A 217 3.20 -5.41 -11.28
CA ARG A 217 2.97 -6.82 -11.02
C ARG A 217 3.48 -7.25 -9.65
N SER A 218 3.08 -8.47 -9.24
CA SER A 218 3.39 -9.02 -7.92
C SER A 218 4.91 -9.08 -7.66
N GLY A 219 5.29 -8.88 -6.39
CA GLY A 219 6.67 -9.02 -5.93
C GLY A 219 7.64 -7.93 -6.40
N VAL A 220 7.14 -6.87 -7.04
CA VAL A 220 7.95 -5.73 -7.50
C VAL A 220 8.42 -4.89 -6.33
N MET A 221 9.68 -4.43 -6.40
CA MET A 221 10.24 -3.43 -5.49
C MET A 221 10.48 -2.12 -6.23
N ILE A 222 9.95 -1.00 -5.70
CA ILE A 222 10.11 0.34 -6.26
C ILE A 222 10.92 1.20 -5.30
N GLY A 223 12.14 1.55 -5.70
CA GLY A 223 13.08 2.37 -4.92
C GLY A 223 12.60 3.81 -4.75
N ALA A 224 13.11 4.45 -3.70
CA ALA A 224 12.73 5.81 -3.30
C ALA A 224 12.90 6.83 -4.43
N GLY A 225 11.94 7.77 -4.54
CA GLY A 225 12.01 8.86 -5.50
C GLY A 225 11.72 8.49 -6.96
N SER A 226 11.38 7.23 -7.26
CA SER A 226 11.12 6.78 -8.64
C SER A 226 9.82 7.36 -9.19
N LYS A 227 9.83 7.66 -10.50
CA LYS A 227 8.66 8.14 -11.24
C LYS A 227 8.35 7.14 -12.36
N ILE A 228 7.19 6.52 -12.32
CA ILE A 228 6.71 5.57 -13.34
C ILE A 228 5.55 6.26 -14.04
N LEU A 229 5.70 6.58 -15.32
CA LEU A 229 4.80 7.50 -16.02
C LEU A 229 4.18 6.86 -17.25
N GLY A 230 2.86 6.93 -17.34
CA GLY A 230 2.09 6.38 -18.45
C GLY A 230 1.55 4.99 -18.17
N ARG A 231 0.89 4.40 -19.16
CA ARG A 231 0.34 3.04 -19.09
C ARG A 231 1.45 2.02 -19.37
N VAL A 232 2.47 2.01 -18.52
CA VAL A 232 3.59 1.07 -18.57
C VAL A 232 3.38 -0.09 -17.62
N GLU A 233 3.91 -1.26 -17.96
CA GLU A 233 3.84 -2.46 -17.15
C GLU A 233 5.21 -2.77 -16.52
N ILE A 234 5.22 -2.89 -15.19
CA ILE A 234 6.38 -3.33 -14.42
C ILE A 234 6.18 -4.81 -14.13
N GLY A 235 6.93 -5.66 -14.82
CA GLY A 235 6.79 -7.12 -14.76
C GLY A 235 7.07 -7.71 -13.38
N GLN A 236 6.51 -8.88 -13.13
CA GLN A 236 6.62 -9.61 -11.86
C GLN A 236 8.07 -9.69 -11.38
N GLY A 237 8.29 -9.44 -10.08
CA GLY A 237 9.61 -9.53 -9.48
C GLY A 237 10.64 -8.57 -10.07
N ALA A 238 10.23 -7.54 -10.81
CA ALA A 238 11.14 -6.49 -11.28
C ALA A 238 11.56 -5.56 -10.14
N LYS A 239 12.68 -4.87 -10.33
CA LYS A 239 13.24 -3.94 -9.37
C LYS A 239 13.49 -2.59 -10.04
N ILE A 240 12.96 -1.53 -9.44
CA ILE A 240 13.17 -0.17 -9.89
C ILE A 240 14.15 0.51 -8.95
N GLY A 241 15.31 0.93 -9.47
CA GLY A 241 16.33 1.64 -8.70
C GLY A 241 15.85 3.01 -8.23
N ALA A 242 16.34 3.46 -7.08
CA ALA A 242 15.97 4.75 -6.52
C ALA A 242 16.23 5.91 -7.50
N GLY A 243 15.33 6.92 -7.52
CA GLY A 243 15.41 8.10 -8.37
C GLY A 243 15.20 7.86 -9.87
N SER A 244 14.75 6.67 -10.26
CA SER A 244 14.56 6.32 -11.68
C SER A 244 13.32 6.97 -12.29
N VAL A 245 13.38 7.28 -13.59
CA VAL A 245 12.21 7.70 -14.37
C VAL A 245 11.91 6.63 -15.42
N VAL A 246 10.88 5.85 -15.18
CA VAL A 246 10.47 4.71 -16.01
C VAL A 246 9.38 5.17 -16.99
N LEU A 247 9.64 5.02 -18.28
CA LEU A 247 8.77 5.47 -19.36
C LEU A 247 8.33 4.32 -20.29
N ASP A 248 8.94 3.15 -20.15
CA ASP A 248 8.69 1.96 -20.96
C ASP A 248 8.43 0.74 -20.08
N ASP A 249 7.83 -0.31 -20.65
CA ASP A 249 7.56 -1.56 -19.96
C ASP A 249 8.87 -2.20 -19.45
N VAL A 250 8.82 -2.76 -18.25
CA VAL A 250 9.94 -3.47 -17.62
C VAL A 250 9.63 -4.97 -17.61
N ALA A 251 10.47 -5.76 -18.24
CA ALA A 251 10.28 -7.21 -18.27
C ALA A 251 10.39 -7.84 -16.85
N PRO A 252 9.73 -8.99 -16.59
CA PRO A 252 9.82 -9.68 -15.32
C PRO A 252 11.26 -9.91 -14.85
N HIS A 253 11.49 -9.79 -13.53
CA HIS A 253 12.77 -9.99 -12.87
C HIS A 253 13.92 -9.09 -13.37
N LYS A 254 13.64 -8.03 -14.13
CA LYS A 254 14.66 -7.06 -14.53
C LYS A 254 14.84 -5.95 -13.49
N THR A 255 16.09 -5.51 -13.35
CA THR A 255 16.42 -4.30 -12.61
C THR A 255 16.63 -3.17 -13.60
N VAL A 256 15.93 -2.05 -13.38
CA VAL A 256 16.10 -0.83 -14.19
C VAL A 256 16.48 0.34 -13.30
N ALA A 257 17.29 1.25 -13.82
CA ALA A 257 17.70 2.46 -13.10
C ALA A 257 18.05 3.60 -14.06
N GLY A 258 18.01 4.83 -13.54
CA GLY A 258 18.41 6.05 -14.26
C GLY A 258 17.27 6.91 -14.80
N VAL A 259 17.63 7.97 -15.56
CA VAL A 259 16.72 8.98 -16.13
C VAL A 259 17.11 9.24 -17.59
N PRO A 260 16.35 8.69 -18.58
CA PRO A 260 15.32 7.66 -18.43
C PRO A 260 15.91 6.33 -17.91
N ALA A 261 15.07 5.51 -17.29
CA ALA A 261 15.50 4.23 -16.75
C ALA A 261 15.83 3.24 -17.87
N ILE A 262 16.93 2.53 -17.73
CA ILE A 262 17.38 1.46 -18.61
C ILE A 262 17.61 0.17 -17.82
N VAL A 263 17.58 -0.98 -18.48
CA VAL A 263 17.92 -2.25 -17.85
C VAL A 263 19.39 -2.24 -17.45
N VAL A 264 19.65 -2.39 -16.13
CA VAL A 264 21.00 -2.46 -15.57
C VAL A 264 21.36 -3.86 -15.09
N GLY A 265 20.40 -4.78 -15.05
CA GLY A 265 20.64 -6.16 -14.66
C GLY A 265 19.39 -7.00 -14.51
N THR A 266 19.55 -8.16 -13.89
CA THR A 266 18.47 -9.04 -13.47
C THR A 266 18.43 -9.06 -11.94
N SER A 267 17.23 -9.02 -11.36
CA SER A 267 17.10 -9.11 -9.90
C SER A 267 17.70 -10.43 -9.40
N PRO A 268 18.61 -10.39 -8.40
CA PRO A 268 19.18 -11.61 -7.82
C PRO A 268 18.16 -12.39 -6.98
N SER A 269 17.09 -11.74 -6.56
CA SER A 269 15.97 -12.33 -5.82
C SER A 269 14.78 -12.56 -6.75
N GLU A 270 14.11 -13.72 -6.61
CA GLU A 270 12.82 -13.96 -7.27
C GLU A 270 11.73 -13.01 -6.76
N ASN A 271 11.84 -12.60 -5.48
CA ASN A 271 10.94 -11.66 -4.85
C ASN A 271 11.71 -10.48 -4.22
N PRO A 272 12.10 -9.48 -5.02
CA PRO A 272 12.84 -8.32 -4.54
C PRO A 272 12.05 -7.48 -3.51
N ALA A 273 10.72 -7.48 -3.58
CA ALA A 273 9.88 -6.81 -2.59
C ALA A 273 10.05 -7.40 -1.17
N SER A 274 10.23 -8.71 -1.05
CA SER A 274 10.48 -9.35 0.25
C SER A 274 11.93 -9.19 0.71
N ALA A 275 12.87 -9.21 -0.24
CA ALA A 275 14.29 -9.07 0.08
C ALA A 275 14.66 -7.66 0.54
N MET A 276 13.92 -6.62 0.11
CA MET A 276 14.17 -5.19 0.37
C MET A 276 15.61 -4.76 0.08
N ASP A 277 16.35 -5.52 -0.74
CA ASP A 277 17.70 -5.15 -1.17
C ASP A 277 17.64 -4.04 -2.22
N GLN A 278 18.08 -2.85 -1.85
CA GLN A 278 18.09 -1.66 -2.70
C GLN A 278 19.38 -1.52 -3.51
N SER A 279 20.36 -2.42 -3.34
CA SER A 279 21.61 -2.36 -4.11
C SER A 279 21.36 -2.56 -5.60
N LEU A 280 22.05 -1.78 -6.44
CA LEU A 280 21.95 -1.88 -7.92
C LEU A 280 23.05 -2.77 -8.50
N TYR A 281 23.94 -3.30 -7.65
CA TYR A 281 25.08 -4.07 -8.13
C TYR A 281 24.61 -5.47 -8.56
N CYS A 282 24.55 -5.70 -9.86
CA CYS A 282 24.71 -7.02 -10.42
C CYS A 282 26.18 -7.39 -10.28
N SER A 283 26.48 -8.50 -9.57
CA SER A 283 27.82 -9.09 -9.54
C SER A 283 28.25 -9.39 -10.98
N GLY A 284 29.08 -8.54 -11.57
CA GLY A 284 29.59 -8.75 -12.93
C GLY A 284 29.84 -7.47 -13.74
N ILE A 285 30.58 -6.51 -13.21
CA ILE A 285 31.49 -5.65 -13.97
C ILE A 285 32.85 -5.76 -13.32
#